data_039489089d0df7eeae391b129cf8c826
#
_entry.id   039489089d0df7eeae391b129cf8c826
#
_cell.length_a   1.000
_cell.length_b   1.000
_cell.length_c   1.000
_cell.angle_alpha   90.00
_cell.angle_beta   90.00
_cell.angle_gamma   90.00
#
_symmetry.space_group_name_H-M   'P 1'
#
loop_
_entity.id
_entity.type
_entity.pdbx_description
1 polymer ?
#
loop_
_entity_poly.entity_id
_entity_poly.type
_entity_poly.pdbx_seq_one_letter_code
_entity_poly.pdbx_strand_id
1 'polypeptide(L)'
;LDQINLTLEKGDFVTVIGSNGAGKSTLMNMISGVLSPDVGKIQIENKDVTRLPEFKRSKFIGRVFQDPMAGTAPSMTIEENLAMAFSRNKSRALRKGVDKNRKEFFKESLKTLHLNLENRLNAKVGLLSGGERQALSLLMATFTQPSILLLDEHTAALDPSRARLITDLTKELVEKDQLTTIMVTHNMQQALDLGNRLIMMDKGQIILEVKEEEKKKLTIDLLMKEFQKIRGETMLSDKTLLSID
;
A
#
# COMPACT_ATOMS: atom_id res chain seq x y z
N LEU A 1 -17.50 9.26 -0.26
CA LEU A 1 -17.01 9.44 1.11
C LEU A 1 -17.78 10.55 1.78
N ASP A 2 -18.07 10.38 3.05
CA ASP A 2 -18.87 11.33 3.80
C ASP A 2 -18.10 11.74 5.06
N GLN A 3 -17.76 13.03 5.16
CA GLN A 3 -17.13 13.68 6.31
C GLN A 3 -15.87 12.96 6.86
N ILE A 4 -15.03 12.44 5.99
CA ILE A 4 -13.77 11.80 6.41
C ILE A 4 -12.81 12.85 6.95
N ASN A 5 -12.46 12.72 8.23
CA ASN A 5 -11.41 13.48 8.88
C ASN A 5 -10.33 12.50 9.36
N LEU A 6 -9.17 12.52 8.73
CA LEU A 6 -8.07 11.59 9.02
C LEU A 6 -6.75 12.34 9.01
N THR A 7 -6.02 12.26 10.11
CA THR A 7 -4.67 12.81 10.23
C THR A 7 -3.69 11.66 10.50
N LEU A 8 -2.60 11.62 9.75
CA LEU A 8 -1.50 10.70 9.97
C LEU A 8 -0.27 11.46 10.42
N GLU A 9 0.37 10.96 11.45
CA GLU A 9 1.69 11.41 11.86
C GLU A 9 2.77 10.69 11.04
N LYS A 10 3.95 11.29 10.98
CA LYS A 10 5.08 10.66 10.29
C LYS A 10 5.43 9.32 10.94
N GLY A 11 5.50 8.27 10.13
CA GLY A 11 5.77 6.91 10.59
C GLY A 11 4.52 6.13 11.02
N ASP A 12 3.33 6.73 10.99
CA ASP A 12 2.09 5.98 11.20
C ASP A 12 1.94 4.87 10.15
N PHE A 13 1.62 3.68 10.59
CA PHE A 13 1.18 2.59 9.74
C PHE A 13 -0.28 2.25 10.07
N VAL A 14 -1.17 2.76 9.24
CA VAL A 14 -2.63 2.63 9.40
C VAL A 14 -3.14 1.48 8.56
N THR A 15 -3.79 0.51 9.20
CA THR A 15 -4.54 -0.55 8.51
C THR A 15 -6.00 -0.14 8.38
N VAL A 16 -6.57 -0.29 7.18
CA VAL A 16 -7.96 0.08 6.86
C VAL A 16 -8.73 -1.17 6.48
N ILE A 17 -9.77 -1.45 7.24
CA ILE A 17 -10.70 -2.56 7.00
C ILE A 17 -12.12 -2.05 6.77
N GLY A 18 -13.00 -2.90 6.30
CA GLY A 18 -14.40 -2.59 6.06
C GLY A 18 -14.98 -3.46 4.95
N SER A 19 -16.30 -3.52 4.87
CA SER A 19 -17.00 -4.33 3.87
C SER A 19 -16.76 -3.84 2.44
N ASN A 20 -17.17 -4.66 1.47
CA ASN A 20 -17.20 -4.23 0.06
C ASN A 20 -18.14 -3.03 -0.07
N GLY A 21 -17.72 -2.01 -0.80
CA GLY A 21 -18.47 -0.76 -0.91
C GLY A 21 -18.32 0.22 0.27
N ALA A 22 -17.54 -0.11 1.32
CA ALA A 22 -17.32 0.80 2.45
C ALA A 22 -16.61 2.12 2.12
N GLY A 23 -16.01 2.23 0.91
CA GLY A 23 -15.30 3.44 0.47
C GLY A 23 -13.78 3.36 0.56
N LYS A 24 -13.19 2.20 0.91
CA LYS A 24 -11.74 2.03 1.06
C LYS A 24 -10.95 2.42 -0.20
N SER A 25 -11.30 1.85 -1.34
CA SER A 25 -10.64 2.16 -2.63
C SER A 25 -10.91 3.60 -3.06
N THR A 26 -12.07 4.17 -2.72
CA THR A 26 -12.38 5.58 -2.95
C THR A 26 -11.45 6.47 -2.13
N LEU A 27 -11.20 6.13 -0.85
CA LEU A 27 -10.23 6.84 0.01
C LEU A 27 -8.83 6.81 -0.62
N MET A 28 -8.36 5.63 -1.03
CA MET A 28 -7.06 5.47 -1.70
C MET A 28 -6.96 6.31 -2.98
N ASN A 29 -8.01 6.32 -3.79
CA ASN A 29 -8.08 7.08 -5.03
C ASN A 29 -8.16 8.59 -4.81
N MET A 30 -8.81 9.05 -3.74
CA MET A 30 -8.80 10.46 -3.35
C MET A 30 -7.42 10.90 -2.87
N ILE A 31 -6.74 10.12 -2.05
CA ILE A 31 -5.39 10.43 -1.59
C ILE A 31 -4.42 10.47 -2.78
N SER A 32 -4.47 9.47 -3.66
CA SER A 32 -3.57 9.38 -4.82
C SER A 32 -3.86 10.43 -5.91
N GLY A 33 -5.04 11.04 -5.93
CA GLY A 33 -5.42 12.06 -6.91
C GLY A 33 -6.06 11.52 -8.18
N VAL A 34 -6.44 10.25 -8.19
CA VAL A 34 -7.31 9.65 -9.23
C VAL A 34 -8.71 10.25 -9.13
N LEU A 35 -9.19 10.49 -7.91
CA LEU A 35 -10.43 11.19 -7.62
C LEU A 35 -10.15 12.50 -6.88
N SER A 36 -11.03 13.46 -7.03
CA SER A 36 -11.00 14.72 -6.28
C SER A 36 -12.22 14.81 -5.36
N PRO A 37 -12.07 15.33 -4.13
CA PRO A 37 -13.21 15.53 -3.25
C PRO A 37 -14.07 16.72 -3.76
N ASP A 38 -15.37 16.59 -3.55
CA ASP A 38 -16.33 17.70 -3.83
C ASP A 38 -16.12 18.84 -2.84
N VAL A 39 -15.91 18.49 -1.56
CA VAL A 39 -15.68 19.42 -0.45
C VAL A 39 -14.53 18.88 0.42
N GLY A 40 -13.80 19.78 1.05
CA GLY A 40 -12.70 19.44 1.95
C GLY A 40 -11.31 19.64 1.33
N LYS A 41 -10.29 19.20 2.05
CA LYS A 41 -8.88 19.36 1.68
C LYS A 41 -8.09 18.09 1.90
N ILE A 42 -7.10 17.87 1.05
CA ILE A 42 -6.08 16.83 1.21
C ILE A 42 -4.72 17.52 1.28
N GLN A 43 -4.01 17.28 2.37
CA GLN A 43 -2.68 17.85 2.59
C GLN A 43 -1.65 16.73 2.79
N ILE A 44 -0.48 16.87 2.19
CA ILE A 44 0.69 16.00 2.39
C ILE A 44 1.87 16.91 2.72
N GLU A 45 2.53 16.67 3.86
CA GLU A 45 3.64 17.52 4.35
C GLU A 45 3.26 19.02 4.38
N ASN A 46 2.09 19.34 4.89
CA ASN A 46 1.54 20.70 4.96
C ASN A 46 1.29 21.37 3.58
N LYS A 47 1.40 20.62 2.48
CA LYS A 47 1.08 21.12 1.14
C LYS A 47 -0.33 20.70 0.76
N ASP A 48 -1.13 21.65 0.33
CA ASP A 48 -2.44 21.35 -0.24
C ASP A 48 -2.26 20.67 -1.62
N VAL A 49 -2.69 19.42 -1.70
CA VAL A 49 -2.63 18.60 -2.91
C VAL A 49 -4.03 18.35 -3.50
N THR A 50 -5.07 18.94 -2.92
CA THR A 50 -6.49 18.66 -3.24
C THR A 50 -6.81 18.73 -4.73
N ARG A 51 -6.26 19.71 -5.43
CA ARG A 51 -6.47 19.91 -6.87
C ARG A 51 -5.32 19.41 -7.75
N LEU A 52 -4.29 18.80 -7.15
CA LEU A 52 -3.19 18.26 -7.93
C LEU A 52 -3.60 16.94 -8.58
N PRO A 53 -3.36 16.76 -9.89
CA PRO A 53 -3.61 15.49 -10.57
C PRO A 53 -2.62 14.41 -10.08
N GLU A 54 -2.97 13.13 -10.28
CA GLU A 54 -2.24 11.96 -9.84
C GLU A 54 -0.74 12.04 -10.14
N PHE A 55 -0.35 12.39 -11.38
CA PHE A 55 1.06 12.45 -11.78
C PHE A 55 1.88 13.50 -11.00
N LYS A 56 1.24 14.55 -10.47
CA LYS A 56 1.91 15.54 -9.59
C LYS A 56 1.99 15.02 -8.15
N ARG A 57 0.95 14.30 -7.68
CA ARG A 57 0.96 13.68 -6.35
C ARG A 57 1.91 12.49 -6.25
N SER A 58 2.25 11.85 -7.37
CA SER A 58 3.20 10.73 -7.41
C SER A 58 4.61 11.08 -6.88
N LYS A 59 4.92 12.37 -6.70
CA LYS A 59 6.13 12.82 -6.02
C LYS A 59 6.13 12.53 -4.52
N PHE A 60 4.94 12.50 -3.92
CA PHE A 60 4.75 12.31 -2.49
C PHE A 60 4.27 10.90 -2.15
N ILE A 61 3.72 10.18 -3.13
CA ILE A 61 2.97 8.96 -2.92
C ILE A 61 3.64 7.79 -3.64
N GLY A 62 3.97 6.74 -2.88
CA GLY A 62 4.18 5.40 -3.42
C GLY A 62 2.87 4.62 -3.39
N ARG A 63 2.54 3.87 -4.44
CA ARG A 63 1.34 3.03 -4.46
C ARG A 63 1.66 1.63 -4.94
N VAL A 64 1.16 0.64 -4.21
CA VAL A 64 1.16 -0.78 -4.59
C VAL A 64 -0.29 -1.20 -4.79
N PHE A 65 -0.57 -1.79 -5.94
CA PHE A 65 -1.92 -2.18 -6.34
C PHE A 65 -2.21 -3.64 -5.95
N GLN A 66 -3.49 -3.98 -5.89
CA GLN A 66 -3.96 -5.35 -5.70
C GLN A 66 -3.48 -6.27 -6.83
N ASP A 67 -3.59 -5.80 -8.09
CA ASP A 67 -3.04 -6.50 -9.24
C ASP A 67 -1.55 -6.13 -9.40
N PRO A 68 -0.61 -7.09 -9.24
CA PRO A 68 0.81 -6.84 -9.42
C PRO A 68 1.19 -6.35 -10.83
N MET A 69 0.32 -6.58 -11.84
CA MET A 69 0.52 -6.10 -13.19
C MET A 69 0.34 -4.59 -13.33
N ALA A 70 -0.55 -4.00 -12.52
CA ALA A 70 -0.86 -2.57 -12.59
C ALA A 70 0.31 -1.67 -12.16
N GLY A 71 1.19 -2.16 -11.31
CA GLY A 71 2.37 -1.42 -10.80
C GLY A 71 3.63 -1.58 -11.64
N THR A 72 3.62 -2.39 -12.71
CA THR A 72 4.82 -2.77 -13.48
C THR A 72 4.59 -2.68 -14.98
N ALA A 73 5.69 -2.65 -15.76
CA ALA A 73 5.68 -2.79 -17.21
C ALA A 73 6.15 -4.21 -17.61
N PRO A 74 5.23 -5.17 -17.86
CA PRO A 74 5.57 -6.58 -18.02
C PRO A 74 6.47 -6.90 -19.21
N SER A 75 6.40 -6.10 -20.27
CA SER A 75 7.26 -6.25 -21.47
C SER A 75 8.70 -5.78 -21.27
N MET A 76 8.94 -4.97 -20.24
CA MET A 76 10.24 -4.44 -19.87
C MET A 76 10.96 -5.36 -18.89
N THR A 77 12.29 -5.24 -18.82
CA THR A 77 13.14 -5.96 -17.87
C THR A 77 12.97 -5.42 -16.44
N ILE A 78 13.44 -6.19 -15.45
CA ILE A 78 13.51 -5.75 -14.04
C ILE A 78 14.32 -4.44 -13.97
N GLU A 79 15.48 -4.38 -14.60
CA GLU A 79 16.35 -3.19 -14.62
C GLU A 79 15.64 -1.95 -15.17
N GLU A 80 14.88 -2.10 -16.26
CA GLU A 80 14.14 -1.00 -16.89
C GLU A 80 12.99 -0.52 -16.01
N ASN A 81 12.24 -1.44 -15.36
CA ASN A 81 11.19 -1.10 -14.40
C ASN A 81 11.75 -0.32 -13.21
N LEU A 82 12.88 -0.78 -12.64
CA LEU A 82 13.56 -0.10 -11.54
C LEU A 82 14.08 1.28 -11.95
N ALA A 83 14.63 1.41 -13.17
CA ALA A 83 15.09 2.69 -13.68
C ALA A 83 13.96 3.71 -13.85
N MET A 84 12.78 3.27 -14.30
CA MET A 84 11.59 4.13 -14.37
C MET A 84 11.17 4.59 -13.00
N ALA A 85 11.04 3.68 -12.02
CA ALA A 85 10.66 4.00 -10.66
C ALA A 85 11.67 4.97 -10.00
N PHE A 86 12.96 4.71 -10.14
CA PHE A 86 14.04 5.54 -9.60
C PHE A 86 14.08 6.95 -10.20
N SER A 87 13.59 7.11 -11.43
CA SER A 87 13.58 8.40 -12.15
C SER A 87 12.34 9.25 -11.86
N ARG A 88 11.37 8.75 -11.06
CA ARG A 88 10.06 9.38 -10.83
C ARG A 88 10.14 10.85 -10.41
N ASN A 89 11.06 11.19 -9.52
CA ASN A 89 11.20 12.54 -8.95
C ASN A 89 12.40 13.31 -9.51
N LYS A 90 13.04 12.81 -10.57
CA LYS A 90 14.26 13.40 -11.12
C LYS A 90 13.97 14.17 -12.40
N SER A 91 14.77 15.23 -12.66
CA SER A 91 14.72 15.95 -13.92
C SER A 91 15.00 15.02 -15.10
N ARG A 92 14.14 15.08 -16.11
CA ARG A 92 14.27 14.30 -17.34
C ARG A 92 15.30 14.98 -18.25
N ALA A 93 16.58 14.68 -18.04
CA ALA A 93 17.62 15.02 -19.00
C ALA A 93 17.87 13.82 -19.92
N LEU A 94 18.47 14.07 -21.10
CA LEU A 94 18.96 13.02 -22.02
C LEU A 94 20.15 12.30 -21.37
N ARG A 95 19.86 11.37 -20.45
CA ARG A 95 20.85 10.52 -19.77
C ARG A 95 20.46 9.06 -19.92
N LYS A 96 21.45 8.18 -19.93
CA LYS A 96 21.21 6.74 -19.89
C LYS A 96 20.38 6.42 -18.64
N GLY A 97 19.29 5.69 -18.79
CA GLY A 97 18.42 5.27 -17.69
C GLY A 97 19.14 4.43 -16.66
N VAL A 98 20.09 3.62 -17.13
CA VAL A 98 20.94 2.75 -16.31
C VAL A 98 22.40 2.98 -16.66
N ASP A 99 23.19 3.29 -15.67
CA ASP A 99 24.65 3.30 -15.66
C ASP A 99 25.16 2.23 -14.68
N LYS A 100 26.47 2.00 -14.63
CA LYS A 100 27.09 0.98 -13.78
C LYS A 100 26.74 1.16 -12.29
N ASN A 101 26.75 2.39 -11.79
CA ASN A 101 26.46 2.68 -10.39
C ASN A 101 25.00 2.40 -10.04
N ARG A 102 24.07 2.76 -10.94
CA ARG A 102 22.63 2.45 -10.76
C ARG A 102 22.37 0.96 -10.81
N LYS A 103 23.08 0.24 -11.69
CA LYS A 103 22.95 -1.22 -11.78
C LYS A 103 23.35 -1.90 -10.47
N GLU A 104 24.46 -1.50 -9.87
CA GLU A 104 24.85 -2.02 -8.55
C GLU A 104 23.87 -1.62 -7.46
N PHE A 105 23.39 -0.37 -7.45
CA PHE A 105 22.34 0.07 -6.52
C PHE A 105 21.06 -0.78 -6.66
N PHE A 106 20.63 -1.10 -7.88
CA PHE A 106 19.46 -1.94 -8.11
C PHE A 106 19.67 -3.37 -7.62
N LYS A 107 20.86 -3.94 -7.82
CA LYS A 107 21.18 -5.26 -7.29
C LYS A 107 21.11 -5.29 -5.75
N GLU A 108 21.76 -4.33 -5.09
CA GLU A 108 21.72 -4.26 -3.63
C GLU A 108 20.29 -4.07 -3.11
N SER A 109 19.49 -3.24 -3.77
CA SER A 109 18.08 -3.08 -3.41
C SER A 109 17.27 -4.36 -3.61
N LEU A 110 17.51 -5.12 -4.69
CA LEU A 110 16.83 -6.39 -4.94
C LEU A 110 17.20 -7.49 -3.95
N LYS A 111 18.44 -7.49 -3.42
CA LYS A 111 18.86 -8.45 -2.38
C LYS A 111 17.99 -8.38 -1.14
N THR A 112 17.49 -7.21 -0.79
CA THR A 112 16.60 -7.03 0.38
C THR A 112 15.27 -7.78 0.23
N LEU A 113 14.90 -8.18 -0.97
CA LEU A 113 13.69 -8.95 -1.22
C LEU A 113 13.87 -10.47 -0.95
N HIS A 114 15.10 -10.96 -0.83
CA HIS A 114 15.42 -12.39 -0.62
C HIS A 114 14.82 -13.34 -1.67
N LEU A 115 14.65 -12.85 -2.93
CA LEU A 115 14.00 -13.56 -4.05
C LEU A 115 14.96 -13.86 -5.20
N ASN A 116 16.26 -13.63 -5.00
CA ASN A 116 17.31 -13.88 -6.01
C ASN A 116 17.11 -13.07 -7.32
N LEU A 117 16.36 -11.97 -7.25
CA LEU A 117 16.05 -11.12 -8.41
C LEU A 117 17.27 -10.28 -8.84
N GLU A 118 18.22 -10.03 -7.96
CA GLU A 118 19.48 -9.33 -8.25
C GLU A 118 20.31 -10.01 -9.34
N ASN A 119 20.13 -11.33 -9.53
CA ASN A 119 20.79 -12.10 -10.58
C ASN A 119 19.98 -12.16 -11.89
N ARG A 120 18.77 -11.58 -11.91
CA ARG A 120 17.81 -11.66 -13.02
C ARG A 120 17.44 -10.30 -13.62
N LEU A 121 18.28 -9.28 -13.51
CA LEU A 121 18.02 -7.91 -13.95
C LEU A 121 17.52 -7.79 -15.39
N ASN A 122 18.01 -8.64 -16.29
CA ASN A 122 17.63 -8.66 -17.69
C ASN A 122 16.37 -9.50 -17.99
N ALA A 123 15.79 -10.17 -16.98
CA ALA A 123 14.56 -10.91 -17.17
C ALA A 123 13.38 -9.95 -17.33
N LYS A 124 12.44 -10.25 -18.23
CA LYS A 124 11.20 -9.50 -18.38
C LYS A 124 10.32 -9.70 -17.15
N VAL A 125 9.73 -8.61 -16.65
CA VAL A 125 8.86 -8.65 -15.46
C VAL A 125 7.63 -9.51 -15.67
N GLY A 126 7.15 -9.63 -16.92
CA GLY A 126 6.06 -10.55 -17.27
C GLY A 126 6.34 -12.03 -16.99
N LEU A 127 7.61 -12.44 -16.89
CA LEU A 127 8.05 -13.81 -16.58
C LEU A 127 8.18 -14.08 -15.07
N LEU A 128 8.01 -13.07 -14.23
CA LEU A 128 8.04 -13.22 -12.78
C LEU A 128 6.75 -13.87 -12.26
N SER A 129 6.86 -14.64 -11.20
CA SER A 129 5.69 -15.10 -10.44
C SER A 129 4.92 -13.91 -9.83
N GLY A 130 3.67 -14.13 -9.43
CA GLY A 130 2.86 -13.09 -8.79
C GLY A 130 3.54 -12.48 -7.56
N GLY A 131 4.10 -13.32 -6.68
CA GLY A 131 4.83 -12.86 -5.49
C GLY A 131 6.12 -12.08 -5.81
N GLU A 132 6.94 -12.58 -6.76
CA GLU A 132 8.15 -11.86 -7.20
C GLU A 132 7.80 -10.47 -7.78
N ARG A 133 6.73 -10.39 -8.56
CA ARG A 133 6.27 -9.14 -9.16
C ARG A 133 5.72 -8.19 -8.10
N GLN A 134 5.00 -8.70 -7.11
CA GLN A 134 4.49 -7.90 -6.01
C GLN A 134 5.63 -7.33 -5.14
N ALA A 135 6.63 -8.16 -4.81
CA ALA A 135 7.82 -7.70 -4.10
C ALA A 135 8.58 -6.61 -4.89
N LEU A 136 8.73 -6.80 -6.21
CA LEU A 136 9.32 -5.79 -7.08
C LEU A 136 8.50 -4.49 -7.08
N SER A 137 7.16 -4.57 -7.17
CA SER A 137 6.27 -3.42 -7.13
C SER A 137 6.39 -2.66 -5.79
N LEU A 138 6.47 -3.38 -4.68
CA LEU A 138 6.67 -2.81 -3.35
C LEU A 138 8.01 -2.06 -3.27
N LEU A 139 9.11 -2.68 -3.70
CA LEU A 139 10.42 -2.03 -3.75
C LEU A 139 10.41 -0.77 -4.63
N MET A 140 9.78 -0.83 -5.80
CA MET A 140 9.67 0.31 -6.71
C MET A 140 8.86 1.46 -6.10
N ALA A 141 7.83 1.16 -5.31
CA ALA A 141 7.01 2.16 -4.64
C ALA A 141 7.79 2.91 -3.55
N THR A 142 8.78 2.27 -2.92
CA THR A 142 9.58 2.84 -1.83
C THR A 142 10.85 3.56 -2.29
N PHE A 143 11.32 3.35 -3.53
CA PHE A 143 12.59 3.91 -4.05
C PHE A 143 12.78 5.41 -3.90
N THR A 144 11.70 6.16 -3.96
CA THR A 144 11.75 7.64 -3.88
C THR A 144 11.51 8.16 -2.47
N GLN A 145 11.48 7.26 -1.47
CA GLN A 145 11.14 7.58 -0.09
C GLN A 145 9.88 8.45 -0.03
N PRO A 146 8.73 7.91 -0.42
CA PRO A 146 7.51 8.70 -0.52
C PRO A 146 7.07 9.20 0.86
N SER A 147 6.42 10.36 0.90
CA SER A 147 5.82 10.90 2.13
C SER A 147 4.70 10.01 2.66
N ILE A 148 4.04 9.26 1.76
CA ILE A 148 3.01 8.27 2.11
C ILE A 148 3.08 7.08 1.16
N LEU A 149 3.00 5.87 1.71
CA LEU A 149 2.89 4.62 0.98
C LEU A 149 1.45 4.11 1.06
N LEU A 150 0.83 3.85 -0.08
CA LEU A 150 -0.51 3.30 -0.22
C LEU A 150 -0.44 1.85 -0.67
N LEU A 151 -0.97 0.93 0.14
CA LEU A 151 -1.00 -0.50 -0.11
C LEU A 151 -2.46 -0.95 -0.27
N ASP A 152 -2.87 -1.26 -1.49
CA ASP A 152 -4.26 -1.58 -1.82
C ASP A 152 -4.41 -3.09 -1.99
N GLU A 153 -4.79 -3.81 -0.91
CA GLU A 153 -5.01 -5.26 -0.90
C GLU A 153 -3.88 -6.08 -1.55
N HIS A 154 -2.68 -5.61 -1.38
CA HIS A 154 -1.49 -6.01 -2.15
C HIS A 154 -1.04 -7.47 -1.95
N THR A 155 -1.71 -8.23 -1.07
CA THR A 155 -1.47 -9.65 -0.84
C THR A 155 -2.65 -10.54 -1.25
N ALA A 156 -3.80 -9.95 -1.59
CA ALA A 156 -5.05 -10.70 -1.81
C ALA A 156 -5.03 -11.65 -3.02
N ALA A 157 -4.22 -11.33 -4.04
CA ALA A 157 -4.10 -12.16 -5.25
C ALA A 157 -3.01 -13.24 -5.15
N LEU A 158 -2.40 -13.44 -3.97
CA LEU A 158 -1.29 -14.36 -3.76
C LEU A 158 -1.73 -15.60 -2.97
N ASP A 159 -1.02 -16.71 -3.19
CA ASP A 159 -1.16 -17.89 -2.32
C ASP A 159 -0.68 -17.57 -0.88
N PRO A 160 -1.14 -18.32 0.14
CA PRO A 160 -0.86 -18.00 1.55
C PRO A 160 0.61 -17.85 1.89
N SER A 161 1.49 -18.69 1.30
CA SER A 161 2.91 -18.64 1.60
C SER A 161 3.57 -17.38 1.05
N ARG A 162 3.21 -16.98 -0.17
CA ARG A 162 3.69 -15.75 -0.80
C ARG A 162 3.08 -14.50 -0.15
N ALA A 163 1.81 -14.56 0.25
CA ALA A 163 1.16 -13.49 0.99
C ALA A 163 1.90 -13.18 2.30
N ARG A 164 2.31 -14.21 3.06
CA ARG A 164 3.16 -14.05 4.26
C ARG A 164 4.49 -13.39 3.93
N LEU A 165 5.21 -13.89 2.93
CA LEU A 165 6.47 -13.31 2.50
C LEU A 165 6.33 -11.81 2.17
N ILE A 166 5.32 -11.44 1.38
CA ILE A 166 5.07 -10.03 1.02
C ILE A 166 4.68 -9.20 2.26
N THR A 167 3.93 -9.77 3.19
CA THR A 167 3.59 -9.11 4.46
C THR A 167 4.83 -8.81 5.29
N ASP A 168 5.74 -9.78 5.43
CA ASP A 168 6.99 -9.64 6.17
C ASP A 168 7.91 -8.61 5.51
N LEU A 169 8.06 -8.66 4.18
CA LEU A 169 8.80 -7.65 3.41
C LEU A 169 8.20 -6.25 3.54
N THR A 170 6.87 -6.15 3.56
CA THR A 170 6.17 -4.87 3.77
C THR A 170 6.53 -4.28 5.12
N LYS A 171 6.46 -5.10 6.18
CA LYS A 171 6.81 -4.69 7.53
C LYS A 171 8.26 -4.21 7.61
N GLU A 172 9.19 -5.01 7.09
CA GLU A 172 10.62 -4.67 7.09
C GLU A 172 10.91 -3.34 6.37
N LEU A 173 10.37 -3.14 5.17
CA LEU A 173 10.60 -1.93 4.38
C LEU A 173 9.97 -0.69 5.04
N VAL A 174 8.75 -0.83 5.60
CA VAL A 174 8.07 0.29 6.27
C VAL A 174 8.80 0.68 7.55
N GLU A 175 9.21 -0.29 8.38
CA GLU A 175 9.92 -0.03 9.63
C GLU A 175 11.33 0.55 9.40
N LYS A 176 12.07 -0.02 8.45
CA LYS A 176 13.42 0.44 8.10
C LYS A 176 13.46 1.90 7.68
N ASP A 177 12.53 2.31 6.82
CA ASP A 177 12.51 3.65 6.23
C ASP A 177 11.53 4.60 6.96
N GLN A 178 10.89 4.15 8.06
CA GLN A 178 9.88 4.89 8.83
C GLN A 178 8.80 5.51 7.93
N LEU A 179 8.29 4.72 6.98
CA LEU A 179 7.33 5.18 5.98
C LEU A 179 5.94 5.35 6.60
N THR A 180 5.35 6.52 6.43
CA THR A 180 3.93 6.71 6.72
C THR A 180 3.11 5.89 5.72
N THR A 181 2.29 4.95 6.21
CA THR A 181 1.67 3.92 5.38
C THR A 181 0.17 3.82 5.64
N ILE A 182 -0.62 3.71 4.58
CA ILE A 182 -2.02 3.27 4.64
C ILE A 182 -2.12 1.96 3.89
N MET A 183 -2.60 0.92 4.56
CA MET A 183 -2.82 -0.40 3.98
C MET A 183 -4.29 -0.79 4.06
N VAL A 184 -4.91 -1.00 2.92
CA VAL A 184 -6.24 -1.62 2.83
C VAL A 184 -6.07 -3.14 2.79
N THR A 185 -6.82 -3.84 3.63
CA THR A 185 -6.83 -5.31 3.65
C THR A 185 -8.20 -5.85 4.01
N HIS A 186 -8.54 -7.03 3.50
CA HIS A 186 -9.69 -7.82 3.93
C HIS A 186 -9.34 -8.81 5.04
N ASN A 187 -8.06 -9.07 5.28
CA ASN A 187 -7.60 -9.99 6.30
C ASN A 187 -7.53 -9.28 7.66
N MET A 188 -8.43 -9.65 8.58
CA MET A 188 -8.51 -9.03 9.91
C MET A 188 -7.27 -9.31 10.75
N GLN A 189 -6.70 -10.53 10.68
CA GLN A 189 -5.48 -10.86 11.40
C GLN A 189 -4.33 -9.97 10.93
N GLN A 190 -4.15 -9.83 9.61
CA GLN A 190 -3.15 -8.94 9.05
C GLN A 190 -3.35 -7.48 9.48
N ALA A 191 -4.62 -7.04 9.56
CA ALA A 191 -4.94 -5.68 10.01
C ALA A 191 -4.59 -5.46 11.49
N LEU A 192 -4.71 -6.49 12.33
CA LEU A 192 -4.31 -6.43 13.75
C LEU A 192 -2.79 -6.50 13.92
N ASP A 193 -2.12 -7.36 13.17
CA ASP A 193 -0.68 -7.65 13.31
C ASP A 193 0.22 -6.54 12.76
N LEU A 194 -0.27 -5.76 11.78
CA LEU A 194 0.50 -4.73 11.12
C LEU A 194 0.11 -3.33 11.56
N GLY A 195 1.15 -2.49 11.68
CA GLY A 195 0.98 -1.07 11.96
C GLY A 195 0.53 -0.75 13.39
N ASN A 196 0.50 0.54 13.67
CA ASN A 196 0.18 1.09 15.00
C ASN A 196 -1.26 1.62 15.11
N ARG A 197 -1.98 1.73 13.98
CA ARG A 197 -3.37 2.22 13.96
C ARG A 197 -4.25 1.33 13.10
N LEU A 198 -5.52 1.21 13.47
CA LEU A 198 -6.53 0.50 12.69
C LEU A 198 -7.75 1.41 12.51
N ILE A 199 -8.23 1.47 11.28
CA ILE A 199 -9.44 2.20 10.90
C ILE A 199 -10.43 1.21 10.30
N MET A 200 -11.69 1.30 10.74
CA MET A 200 -12.78 0.59 10.13
C MET A 200 -13.69 1.56 9.39
N MET A 201 -13.98 1.24 8.14
CA MET A 201 -14.87 2.03 7.29
C MET A 201 -16.18 1.30 7.00
N ASP A 202 -17.27 2.05 6.98
CA ASP A 202 -18.57 1.60 6.49
C ASP A 202 -19.32 2.74 5.80
N LYS A 203 -19.98 2.44 4.67
CA LYS A 203 -20.81 3.40 3.89
C LYS A 203 -20.16 4.77 3.66
N GLY A 204 -18.85 4.78 3.41
CA GLY A 204 -18.10 6.00 3.12
C GLY A 204 -17.65 6.81 4.34
N GLN A 205 -17.85 6.30 5.55
CA GLN A 205 -17.46 6.94 6.81
C GLN A 205 -16.42 6.11 7.56
N ILE A 206 -15.63 6.75 8.42
CA ILE A 206 -14.80 6.07 9.42
C ILE A 206 -15.71 5.84 10.65
N ILE A 207 -15.97 4.58 10.95
CA ILE A 207 -16.86 4.19 12.05
C ILE A 207 -16.11 3.77 13.32
N LEU A 208 -14.84 3.41 13.19
CA LEU A 208 -13.96 3.07 14.30
C LEU A 208 -12.54 3.46 13.95
N GLU A 209 -11.85 4.05 14.90
CA GLU A 209 -10.40 4.26 14.87
C GLU A 209 -9.79 3.78 16.17
N VAL A 210 -8.76 2.93 16.07
CA VAL A 210 -8.06 2.35 17.21
C VAL A 210 -6.59 2.63 17.08
N LYS A 211 -5.96 3.13 18.15
CA LYS A 211 -4.55 3.51 18.20
C LYS A 211 -3.77 2.56 19.09
N GLU A 212 -2.53 2.46 18.81
CA GLU A 212 -1.42 1.73 19.41
C GLU A 212 -1.75 0.83 20.62
N GLU A 213 -1.93 1.38 21.80
CA GLU A 213 -2.16 0.61 23.03
C GLU A 213 -3.52 -0.13 23.06
N GLU A 214 -4.53 0.45 22.45
CA GLU A 214 -5.83 -0.19 22.31
C GLU A 214 -5.78 -1.28 21.25
N LYS A 215 -5.06 -1.04 20.14
CA LYS A 215 -4.90 -2.02 19.07
C LYS A 215 -4.21 -3.29 19.55
N LYS A 216 -3.19 -3.20 20.41
CA LYS A 216 -2.50 -4.36 21.00
C LYS A 216 -3.43 -5.27 21.82
N LYS A 217 -4.54 -4.74 22.32
CA LYS A 217 -5.53 -5.48 23.12
C LYS A 217 -6.68 -6.02 22.27
N LEU A 218 -6.76 -5.62 20.99
CA LEU A 218 -7.82 -6.08 20.11
C LEU A 218 -7.59 -7.52 19.67
N THR A 219 -8.68 -8.27 19.67
CA THR A 219 -8.79 -9.58 19.04
C THR A 219 -9.76 -9.52 17.88
N ILE A 220 -9.73 -10.51 16.99
CA ILE A 220 -10.71 -10.61 15.89
C ILE A 220 -12.14 -10.60 16.44
N ASP A 221 -12.40 -11.34 17.52
CA ASP A 221 -13.73 -11.41 18.14
C ASP A 221 -14.22 -10.06 18.66
N LEU A 222 -13.33 -9.28 19.29
CA LEU A 222 -13.67 -7.93 19.77
C LEU A 222 -13.95 -6.99 18.60
N LEU A 223 -13.12 -7.08 17.56
CA LEU A 223 -13.27 -6.28 16.35
C LEU A 223 -14.61 -6.58 15.64
N MET A 224 -14.97 -7.86 15.55
CA MET A 224 -16.24 -8.31 14.99
C MET A 224 -17.43 -7.84 15.83
N LYS A 225 -17.33 -7.89 17.16
CA LYS A 225 -18.39 -7.39 18.07
C LYS A 225 -18.60 -5.88 17.90
N GLU A 226 -17.53 -5.09 17.84
CA GLU A 226 -17.63 -3.66 17.59
C GLU A 226 -18.25 -3.36 16.23
N PHE A 227 -17.90 -4.11 15.20
CA PHE A 227 -18.50 -3.98 13.89
C PHE A 227 -20.00 -4.29 13.88
N GLN A 228 -20.40 -5.40 14.53
CA GLN A 228 -21.82 -5.78 14.67
C GLN A 228 -22.62 -4.73 15.46
N LYS A 229 -22.04 -4.23 16.55
CA LYS A 229 -22.68 -3.20 17.39
C LYS A 229 -22.95 -1.91 16.61
N ILE A 230 -21.99 -1.48 15.78
CA ILE A 230 -22.10 -0.25 14.98
C ILE A 230 -23.12 -0.43 13.83
N ARG A 231 -23.17 -1.61 13.21
CA ARG A 231 -24.07 -1.89 12.08
C ARG A 231 -25.48 -2.38 12.44
N GLY A 232 -25.71 -2.78 13.69
CA GLY A 232 -26.89 -3.51 14.05
C GLY A 232 -26.92 -4.95 13.51
N GLU A 233 -27.85 -5.77 13.95
CA GLU A 233 -27.90 -7.23 13.73
C GLU A 233 -27.96 -7.73 12.27
N THR A 234 -27.95 -6.87 11.27
CA THR A 234 -28.23 -7.19 9.88
C THR A 234 -27.04 -7.80 9.10
N MET A 235 -25.87 -8.03 9.72
CA MET A 235 -24.64 -8.37 8.98
C MET A 235 -24.06 -9.78 9.17
N LEU A 236 -24.86 -10.76 9.50
CA LEU A 236 -24.39 -12.15 9.55
C LEU A 236 -24.19 -12.81 8.17
N SER A 237 -24.45 -12.10 7.05
CA SER A 237 -24.42 -12.71 5.72
C SER A 237 -23.18 -12.35 4.85
N ASP A 238 -22.31 -11.46 5.29
CA ASP A 238 -21.15 -11.08 4.46
C ASP A 238 -19.95 -12.01 4.75
N LYS A 239 -19.97 -13.20 4.11
CA LYS A 239 -18.92 -14.22 4.19
C LYS A 239 -17.51 -13.69 3.86
N THR A 240 -17.41 -12.53 3.24
CA THR A 240 -16.14 -11.90 2.82
C THR A 240 -15.33 -11.36 4.03
N LEU A 241 -15.98 -11.14 5.18
CA LEU A 241 -15.31 -10.74 6.42
C LEU A 241 -14.86 -11.93 7.27
N LEU A 242 -15.25 -13.14 6.87
CA LEU A 242 -15.04 -14.37 7.63
C LEU A 242 -13.97 -15.28 6.99
N SER A 243 -13.19 -14.82 6.02
CA SER A 243 -12.04 -15.59 5.55
C SER A 243 -10.96 -15.57 6.65
N ILE A 244 -11.15 -16.45 7.61
CA ILE A 244 -10.14 -16.98 8.52
C ILE A 244 -9.52 -18.14 7.74
N ASP A 245 -8.42 -17.89 7.04
CA ASP A 245 -7.52 -18.93 6.53
C ASP A 245 -6.09 -18.64 6.98
#